data_72036c6dc0d3d501772e208bcaa9e38a
#
_entry.id   72036c6dc0d3d501772e208bcaa9e38a
#
_cell.length_a   1.000
_cell.length_b   1.000
_cell.length_c   1.000
_cell.angle_alpha   90.00
_cell.angle_beta   90.00
_cell.angle_gamma   90.00
#
_symmetry.space_group_name_H-M   'P 1'
#
loop_
_entity.id
_entity.type
_entity.pdbx_description
1 polymer ?
#
loop_
_entity_poly.entity_id
_entity_poly.type
_entity_poly.pdbx_seq_one_letter_code
_entity_poly.pdbx_strand_id
1 'polypeptide(L)'
;MKLDRIDRRILEAMQHNGRITNLELADAVGLSPTPCSRRLKRLEASGMIDGHVSLLNQSMLGLTITAYIGISMDRHTPDRFEAFERQVAEFPEVMACSVVTGQSADYLLRAVVPDMQYYEKFLLGKLTRIAGVTGVHSSFELRRVVQKTALPLDHIQA
;
A
#
# COMPACT_ATOMS: atom_id res chain seq x y z
N MET A 1 -12.79 -19.07 -1.56
CA MET A 1 -12.35 -20.07 -0.54
C MET A 1 -12.94 -19.67 0.80
N LYS A 2 -13.52 -20.61 1.57
CA LYS A 2 -13.96 -20.31 2.94
C LYS A 2 -12.77 -20.53 3.89
N LEU A 3 -12.43 -19.50 4.69
CA LEU A 3 -11.38 -19.57 5.69
C LEU A 3 -11.96 -20.23 6.97
N ASP A 4 -11.16 -21.04 7.64
CA ASP A 4 -11.46 -21.54 8.97
C ASP A 4 -10.64 -20.79 10.06
N ARG A 5 -10.92 -21.11 11.33
CA ARG A 5 -10.25 -20.49 12.48
C ARG A 5 -8.71 -20.64 12.43
N ILE A 6 -8.23 -21.77 11.92
CA ILE A 6 -6.79 -22.03 11.83
C ILE A 6 -6.17 -21.20 10.70
N ASP A 7 -6.83 -21.14 9.55
CA ASP A 7 -6.38 -20.30 8.41
C ASP A 7 -6.27 -18.82 8.86
N ARG A 8 -7.25 -18.30 9.60
CA ARG A 8 -7.19 -16.96 10.17
C ARG A 8 -5.97 -16.78 11.07
N ARG A 9 -5.70 -17.71 11.99
CA ARG A 9 -4.52 -17.66 12.88
C ARG A 9 -3.20 -17.71 12.11
N ILE A 10 -3.13 -18.47 11.02
CA ILE A 10 -1.95 -18.47 10.11
C ILE A 10 -1.76 -17.08 9.52
N LEU A 11 -2.80 -16.47 8.96
CA LEU A 11 -2.74 -15.13 8.38
C LEU A 11 -2.36 -14.07 9.43
N GLU A 12 -2.91 -14.13 10.64
CA GLU A 12 -2.57 -13.26 11.75
C GLU A 12 -1.08 -13.34 12.11
N ALA A 13 -0.53 -14.56 12.25
CA ALA A 13 0.89 -14.76 12.55
C ALA A 13 1.79 -14.24 11.43
N MET A 14 1.45 -14.53 10.17
CA MET A 14 2.20 -14.08 9.00
C MET A 14 2.23 -12.57 8.84
N GLN A 15 1.14 -11.86 9.16
CA GLN A 15 1.10 -10.39 9.11
C GLN A 15 2.05 -9.73 10.13
N HIS A 16 2.26 -10.37 11.28
CA HIS A 16 3.13 -9.85 12.34
C HIS A 16 4.59 -10.24 12.14
N ASN A 17 4.84 -11.38 11.52
CA ASN A 17 6.20 -11.85 11.20
C ASN A 17 6.23 -12.60 9.86
N GLY A 18 6.49 -11.87 8.77
CA GLY A 18 6.63 -12.45 7.44
C GLY A 18 7.85 -13.37 7.26
N ARG A 19 8.75 -13.44 8.27
CA ARG A 19 9.92 -14.34 8.27
C ARG A 19 9.77 -15.52 9.23
N ILE A 20 8.58 -15.74 9.80
CA ILE A 20 8.28 -16.86 10.68
C ILE A 20 8.55 -18.19 9.96
N THR A 21 9.26 -19.09 10.58
CA THR A 21 9.50 -20.42 10.02
C THR A 21 8.24 -21.28 10.10
N ASN A 22 8.16 -22.31 9.26
CA ASN A 22 7.00 -23.22 9.29
C ASN A 22 6.87 -23.94 10.64
N LEU A 23 7.97 -24.18 11.33
CA LEU A 23 7.94 -24.81 12.66
C LEU A 23 7.33 -23.88 13.70
N GLU A 24 7.80 -22.63 13.75
CA GLU A 24 7.26 -21.59 14.65
C GLU A 24 5.79 -21.29 14.36
N LEU A 25 5.44 -21.23 13.06
CA LEU A 25 4.05 -21.00 12.64
C LEU A 25 3.14 -22.16 13.08
N ALA A 26 3.58 -23.41 12.89
CA ALA A 26 2.85 -24.58 13.29
C ALA A 26 2.59 -24.60 14.81
N ASP A 27 3.60 -24.30 15.60
CA ASP A 27 3.49 -24.16 17.06
C ASP A 27 2.49 -23.04 17.43
N ALA A 28 2.65 -21.86 16.84
CA ALA A 28 1.77 -20.72 17.11
C ALA A 28 0.29 -20.99 16.82
N VAL A 29 -0.03 -21.82 15.81
CA VAL A 29 -1.41 -22.13 15.45
C VAL A 29 -1.94 -23.46 16.02
N GLY A 30 -1.08 -24.22 16.71
CA GLY A 30 -1.43 -25.51 17.32
C GLY A 30 -1.58 -26.64 16.30
N LEU A 31 -0.70 -26.71 15.32
CA LEU A 31 -0.61 -27.77 14.31
C LEU A 31 0.75 -28.43 14.30
N SER A 32 0.84 -29.63 13.70
CA SER A 32 2.13 -30.16 13.28
C SER A 32 2.62 -29.48 11.98
N PRO A 33 3.93 -29.48 11.70
CA PRO A 33 4.52 -28.73 10.59
C PRO A 33 3.96 -29.05 9.20
N THR A 34 3.67 -30.32 8.94
CA THR A 34 3.16 -30.76 7.60
C THR A 34 1.78 -30.20 7.24
N PRO A 35 0.73 -30.33 8.07
CA PRO A 35 -0.56 -29.72 7.78
C PRO A 35 -0.49 -28.17 7.79
N CYS A 36 0.37 -27.57 8.62
CA CYS A 36 0.59 -26.14 8.64
C CYS A 36 1.13 -25.66 7.27
N SER A 37 2.20 -26.27 6.80
CA SER A 37 2.79 -25.96 5.48
C SER A 37 1.79 -26.11 4.34
N ARG A 38 0.98 -27.17 4.35
CA ARG A 38 -0.06 -27.39 3.34
C ARG A 38 -1.11 -26.29 3.35
N ARG A 39 -1.53 -25.83 4.52
CA ARG A 39 -2.49 -24.72 4.66
C ARG A 39 -1.88 -23.40 4.18
N LEU A 40 -0.65 -23.09 4.59
CA LEU A 40 0.05 -21.89 4.15
C LEU A 40 0.15 -21.83 2.63
N LYS A 41 0.64 -22.91 1.98
CA LYS A 41 0.71 -22.99 0.51
C LYS A 41 -0.65 -22.79 -0.16
N ARG A 42 -1.73 -23.30 0.42
CA ARG A 42 -3.09 -23.10 -0.09
C ARG A 42 -3.52 -21.63 0.01
N LEU A 43 -3.19 -20.94 1.12
CA LEU A 43 -3.48 -19.52 1.31
C LEU A 43 -2.68 -18.65 0.31
N GLU A 44 -1.41 -18.94 0.11
CA GLU A 44 -0.56 -18.29 -0.90
C GLU A 44 -1.12 -18.52 -2.32
N ALA A 45 -1.38 -19.74 -2.68
CA ALA A 45 -1.91 -20.09 -4.00
C ALA A 45 -3.30 -19.50 -4.30
N SER A 46 -4.06 -19.18 -3.26
CA SER A 46 -5.38 -18.53 -3.39
C SER A 46 -5.34 -17.00 -3.54
N GLY A 47 -4.15 -16.39 -3.43
CA GLY A 47 -3.98 -14.94 -3.45
C GLY A 47 -4.41 -14.23 -2.15
N MET A 48 -4.61 -14.97 -1.04
CA MET A 48 -4.85 -14.36 0.27
C MET A 48 -3.61 -13.70 0.85
N ILE A 49 -2.45 -14.15 0.43
CA ILE A 49 -1.15 -13.54 0.73
C ILE A 49 -0.62 -13.02 -0.60
N ASP A 50 -0.57 -11.71 -0.74
CA ASP A 50 -0.11 -11.02 -1.94
C ASP A 50 1.40 -11.14 -2.13
N GLY A 51 2.15 -11.19 -1.02
CA GLY A 51 3.60 -11.29 -1.04
C GLY A 51 4.24 -10.98 0.31
N HIS A 52 5.56 -11.06 0.30
CA HIS A 52 6.40 -10.76 1.45
C HIS A 52 7.39 -9.66 1.05
N VAL A 53 7.47 -8.61 1.85
CA VAL A 53 8.37 -7.48 1.60
C VAL A 53 9.16 -7.11 2.86
N SER A 54 10.34 -6.56 2.68
CA SER A 54 11.07 -5.91 3.76
C SER A 54 10.61 -4.47 3.90
N LEU A 55 10.23 -4.06 5.09
CA LEU A 55 9.89 -2.67 5.40
C LEU A 55 11.17 -1.90 5.69
N LEU A 56 11.40 -0.82 4.97
CA LEU A 56 12.57 0.03 5.14
C LEU A 56 12.23 1.24 6.01
N ASN A 57 13.22 1.71 6.75
CA ASN A 57 13.10 2.94 7.52
C ASN A 57 13.30 4.16 6.61
N GLN A 58 12.20 4.82 6.27
CA GLN A 58 12.15 5.94 5.36
C GLN A 58 13.09 7.09 5.76
N SER A 59 13.11 7.47 7.04
CA SER A 59 13.93 8.59 7.53
C SER A 59 15.43 8.26 7.49
N MET A 60 15.82 7.01 7.78
CA MET A 60 17.21 6.59 7.67
C MET A 60 17.72 6.54 6.23
N LEU A 61 16.82 6.47 5.27
CA LEU A 61 17.15 6.56 3.84
C LEU A 61 17.14 8.01 3.31
N GLY A 62 17.00 9.00 4.20
CA GLY A 62 16.99 10.41 3.82
C GLY A 62 15.70 10.86 3.13
N LEU A 63 14.64 10.07 3.14
CA LEU A 63 13.34 10.41 2.57
C LEU A 63 12.50 11.11 3.66
N THR A 64 12.71 12.42 3.83
CA THR A 64 12.20 13.15 5.00
C THR A 64 10.79 13.71 4.82
N ILE A 65 10.30 13.81 3.58
CA ILE A 65 9.00 14.40 3.27
C ILE A 65 8.03 13.33 2.77
N THR A 66 6.88 13.26 3.41
CA THR A 66 5.70 12.56 2.89
C THR A 66 4.64 13.59 2.54
N ALA A 67 4.19 13.58 1.29
CA ALA A 67 3.13 14.45 0.79
C ALA A 67 1.88 13.63 0.44
N TYR A 68 0.72 14.15 0.81
CA TYR A 68 -0.59 13.70 0.34
C TYR A 68 -1.09 14.71 -0.69
N ILE A 69 -1.32 14.26 -1.91
CA ILE A 69 -1.53 15.13 -3.05
C ILE A 69 -2.89 14.80 -3.68
N GLY A 70 -3.83 15.74 -3.57
CA GLY A 70 -5.10 15.67 -4.30
C GLY A 70 -4.92 16.18 -5.72
N ILE A 71 -5.39 15.42 -6.70
CA ILE A 71 -5.35 15.75 -8.13
C ILE A 71 -6.78 15.89 -8.64
N SER A 72 -7.05 16.99 -9.35
CA SER A 72 -8.29 17.20 -10.08
C SER A 72 -8.06 17.07 -11.58
N MET A 73 -8.98 16.40 -12.27
CA MET A 73 -8.90 16.15 -13.70
C MET A 73 -9.88 17.04 -14.48
N ASP A 74 -9.55 17.32 -15.74
CA ASP A 74 -10.41 18.10 -16.66
C ASP A 74 -11.65 17.34 -17.12
N ARG A 75 -11.55 16.00 -17.19
CA ARG A 75 -12.62 15.11 -17.65
C ARG A 75 -12.60 13.80 -16.89
N HIS A 76 -13.79 13.27 -16.62
CA HIS A 76 -14.01 11.98 -15.97
C HIS A 76 -14.30 10.87 -16.99
N THR A 77 -13.41 10.71 -17.96
CA THR A 77 -13.52 9.67 -19.00
C THR A 77 -12.49 8.57 -18.78
N PRO A 78 -12.82 7.31 -19.11
CA PRO A 78 -11.89 6.17 -18.88
C PRO A 78 -10.51 6.38 -19.51
N ASP A 79 -10.46 6.86 -20.75
CA ASP A 79 -9.22 7.12 -21.48
C ASP A 79 -8.33 8.16 -20.77
N ARG A 80 -8.96 9.20 -20.17
CA ARG A 80 -8.23 10.23 -19.43
C ARG A 80 -7.67 9.70 -18.12
N PHE A 81 -8.46 8.90 -17.42
CA PHE A 81 -8.03 8.27 -16.17
C PHE A 81 -6.91 7.25 -16.41
N GLU A 82 -7.07 6.35 -17.38
CA GLU A 82 -6.03 5.38 -17.73
C GLU A 82 -4.70 6.04 -18.14
N ALA A 83 -4.77 7.14 -18.90
CA ALA A 83 -3.55 7.88 -19.29
C ALA A 83 -2.84 8.50 -18.09
N PHE A 84 -3.58 9.06 -17.14
CA PHE A 84 -3.03 9.60 -15.90
C PHE A 84 -2.43 8.50 -15.02
N GLU A 85 -3.18 7.45 -14.77
CA GLU A 85 -2.79 6.32 -13.91
C GLU A 85 -1.51 5.63 -14.41
N ARG A 86 -1.39 5.44 -15.72
CA ARG A 86 -0.19 4.87 -16.34
C ARG A 86 1.05 5.73 -16.10
N GLN A 87 0.93 7.06 -16.22
CA GLN A 87 2.05 7.96 -16.00
C GLN A 87 2.45 8.02 -14.52
N VAL A 88 1.46 8.09 -13.62
CA VAL A 88 1.70 8.15 -12.17
C VAL A 88 2.35 6.86 -11.66
N ALA A 89 1.98 5.70 -12.22
CA ALA A 89 2.57 4.42 -11.86
C ALA A 89 4.09 4.32 -12.14
N GLU A 90 4.58 5.12 -13.11
CA GLU A 90 6.01 5.16 -13.44
C GLU A 90 6.84 6.08 -12.52
N PHE A 91 6.19 6.85 -11.64
CA PHE A 91 6.91 7.79 -10.76
C PHE A 91 7.37 7.10 -9.48
N PRO A 92 8.68 6.93 -9.27
CA PRO A 92 9.21 6.26 -8.08
C PRO A 92 8.89 7.00 -6.77
N GLU A 93 8.58 8.29 -6.85
CA GLU A 93 8.16 9.10 -5.70
C GLU A 93 6.77 8.70 -5.18
N VAL A 94 5.92 8.12 -6.03
CA VAL A 94 4.53 7.79 -5.70
C VAL A 94 4.45 6.40 -5.05
N MET A 95 4.07 6.40 -3.79
CA MET A 95 3.92 5.18 -2.99
C MET A 95 2.50 4.61 -3.03
N ALA A 96 1.51 5.43 -3.35
CA ALA A 96 0.13 5.04 -3.52
C ALA A 96 -0.61 6.07 -4.36
N CYS A 97 -1.58 5.61 -5.14
CA CYS A 97 -2.52 6.44 -5.88
C CYS A 97 -3.90 5.77 -5.80
N SER A 98 -4.90 6.52 -5.40
CA SER A 98 -6.28 6.03 -5.27
C SER A 98 -7.26 7.01 -5.91
N VAL A 99 -8.25 6.50 -6.64
CA VAL A 99 -9.44 7.27 -7.00
C VAL A 99 -10.26 7.49 -5.73
N VAL A 100 -10.68 8.71 -5.49
CA VAL A 100 -11.43 9.08 -4.27
C VAL A 100 -12.74 9.76 -4.63
N THR A 101 -13.71 9.69 -3.73
CA THR A 101 -15.00 10.35 -3.86
C THR A 101 -15.23 11.27 -2.67
N GLY A 102 -16.11 12.27 -2.84
CA GLY A 102 -16.55 13.15 -1.74
C GLY A 102 -15.61 14.31 -1.40
N GLN A 103 -14.57 14.54 -2.20
CA GLN A 103 -13.65 15.68 -2.09
C GLN A 103 -13.57 16.46 -3.41
N SER A 104 -12.87 17.58 -3.40
CA SER A 104 -12.58 18.38 -4.61
C SER A 104 -11.48 17.79 -5.50
N ALA A 105 -11.02 16.58 -5.21
CA ALA A 105 -9.99 15.86 -5.95
C ALA A 105 -10.54 14.53 -6.48
N ASP A 106 -10.08 14.11 -7.65
CA ASP A 106 -10.41 12.83 -8.27
C ASP A 106 -9.46 11.73 -7.80
N TYR A 107 -8.21 12.09 -7.54
CA TYR A 107 -7.16 11.19 -7.05
C TYR A 107 -6.53 11.71 -5.78
N LEU A 108 -6.16 10.79 -4.92
CA LEU A 108 -5.30 11.02 -3.77
C LEU A 108 -4.01 10.20 -3.93
N LEU A 109 -2.89 10.90 -4.00
CA LEU A 109 -1.56 10.31 -4.05
C LEU A 109 -0.89 10.43 -2.69
N ARG A 110 -0.07 9.44 -2.37
CA ARG A 110 0.95 9.54 -1.32
C ARG A 110 2.31 9.47 -1.98
N ALA A 111 3.09 10.54 -1.86
CA ALA A 111 4.45 10.62 -2.39
C ALA A 111 5.47 10.78 -1.26
N VAL A 112 6.68 10.25 -1.49
CA VAL A 112 7.79 10.33 -0.55
C VAL A 112 9.02 10.85 -1.28
N VAL A 113 9.63 11.90 -0.72
CA VAL A 113 10.78 12.60 -1.34
C VAL A 113 11.80 13.02 -0.27
N PRO A 114 13.08 13.28 -0.68
CA PRO A 114 14.12 13.66 0.26
C PRO A 114 13.86 15.00 0.98
N ASP A 115 13.46 16.02 0.23
CA ASP A 115 13.32 17.39 0.72
C ASP A 115 12.29 18.18 -0.10
N MET A 116 12.04 19.43 0.32
CA MET A 116 11.06 20.30 -0.32
C MET A 116 11.51 20.77 -1.72
N GLN A 117 12.79 20.91 -1.96
CA GLN A 117 13.29 21.29 -3.29
C GLN A 117 13.07 20.16 -4.30
N TYR A 118 13.28 18.93 -3.89
CA TYR A 118 12.95 17.76 -4.69
C TYR A 118 11.44 17.68 -4.95
N TYR A 119 10.62 17.95 -3.92
CA TYR A 119 9.17 17.98 -4.08
C TYR A 119 8.71 19.00 -5.11
N GLU A 120 9.25 20.22 -5.07
CA GLU A 120 8.95 21.26 -6.06
C GLU A 120 9.26 20.81 -7.50
N LYS A 121 10.43 20.19 -7.70
CA LYS A 121 10.81 19.65 -9.02
C LYS A 121 9.88 18.54 -9.47
N PHE A 122 9.49 17.64 -8.56
CA PHE A 122 8.53 16.57 -8.82
C PHE A 122 7.16 17.13 -9.20
N LEU A 123 6.66 18.08 -8.42
CA LEU A 123 5.38 18.74 -8.66
C LEU A 123 5.34 19.43 -10.01
N LEU A 124 6.26 20.37 -10.24
CA LEU A 124 6.27 21.23 -11.44
C LEU A 124 6.82 20.53 -12.68
N GLY A 125 7.70 19.57 -12.50
CA GLY A 125 8.35 18.83 -13.60
C GLY A 125 7.58 17.60 -14.05
N LYS A 126 6.78 17.00 -13.19
CA LYS A 126 6.08 15.73 -13.48
C LYS A 126 4.56 15.88 -13.33
N LEU A 127 4.03 16.07 -12.13
CA LEU A 127 2.59 15.98 -11.85
C LEU A 127 1.76 17.01 -12.62
N THR A 128 2.16 18.28 -12.59
CA THR A 128 1.40 19.34 -13.27
C THR A 128 1.53 19.29 -14.81
N ARG A 129 2.42 18.46 -15.34
CA ARG A 129 2.61 18.28 -16.78
C ARG A 129 1.80 17.12 -17.34
N ILE A 130 1.16 16.33 -16.51
CA ILE A 130 0.29 15.25 -16.98
C ILE A 130 -0.93 15.86 -17.64
N ALA A 131 -1.22 15.41 -18.85
CA ALA A 131 -2.38 15.89 -19.61
C ALA A 131 -3.68 15.60 -18.86
N GLY A 132 -4.49 16.64 -18.67
CA GLY A 132 -5.76 16.55 -17.97
C GLY A 132 -5.72 16.93 -16.49
N VAL A 133 -4.56 17.11 -15.90
CA VAL A 133 -4.45 17.65 -14.55
C VAL A 133 -4.79 19.14 -14.55
N THR A 134 -5.80 19.52 -13.78
CA THR A 134 -6.29 20.91 -13.67
C THR A 134 -6.06 21.51 -12.30
N GLY A 135 -5.90 20.67 -11.27
CA GLY A 135 -5.66 21.10 -9.90
C GLY A 135 -4.78 20.15 -9.15
N VAL A 136 -3.91 20.69 -8.31
CA VAL A 136 -3.03 19.94 -7.41
C VAL A 136 -3.06 20.60 -6.04
N HIS A 137 -3.45 19.84 -5.04
CA HIS A 137 -3.49 20.27 -3.65
C HIS A 137 -2.57 19.39 -2.80
N SER A 138 -1.54 19.96 -2.21
CA SER A 138 -0.54 19.23 -1.44
C SER A 138 -0.70 19.49 0.06
N SER A 139 -0.70 18.41 0.83
CA SER A 139 -0.60 18.43 2.28
C SER A 139 0.60 17.61 2.72
N PHE A 140 1.35 18.09 3.70
CA PHE A 140 2.55 17.41 4.16
C PHE A 140 2.31 16.76 5.52
N GLU A 141 2.81 15.53 5.66
CA GLU A 141 2.76 14.80 6.93
C GLU A 141 3.72 15.46 7.92
N LEU A 142 3.18 16.04 8.99
CA LEU A 142 4.00 16.60 10.07
C LEU A 142 4.60 15.52 10.96
N ARG A 143 3.79 14.51 11.28
CA ARG A 143 4.21 13.31 12.00
C ARG A 143 3.25 12.17 11.75
N ARG A 144 3.75 10.95 11.69
CA ARG A 144 2.93 9.74 11.60
C ARG A 144 2.57 9.26 13.00
N VAL A 145 1.28 9.24 13.30
CA VAL A 145 0.77 8.83 14.62
C VAL A 145 0.60 7.31 14.70
N VAL A 146 0.11 6.70 13.63
CA VAL A 146 -0.12 5.26 13.53
C VAL A 146 0.36 4.75 12.19
N GLN A 147 1.12 3.67 12.20
CA GLN A 147 1.48 2.90 11.01
C GLN A 147 1.32 1.42 11.31
N LYS A 148 0.37 0.79 10.65
CA LYS A 148 0.14 -0.66 10.73
C LYS A 148 0.20 -1.25 9.33
N THR A 149 0.78 -2.44 9.22
CA THR A 149 0.77 -3.25 8.00
C THR A 149 -0.22 -4.40 8.11
N ALA A 150 -0.56 -4.82 9.34
CA ALA A 150 -1.52 -5.89 9.58
C ALA A 150 -2.96 -5.41 9.37
N LEU A 151 -3.69 -6.13 8.53
CA LEU A 151 -5.12 -5.92 8.28
C LEU A 151 -5.97 -6.50 9.43
N PRO A 152 -7.12 -5.90 9.78
CA PRO A 152 -8.04 -6.46 10.75
C PRO A 152 -8.73 -7.71 10.15
N LEU A 153 -8.67 -8.85 10.84
CA LEU A 153 -9.28 -10.11 10.39
C LEU A 153 -10.51 -10.52 11.20
N ASP A 154 -10.98 -9.69 12.12
CA ASP A 154 -12.09 -10.02 13.03
C ASP A 154 -13.44 -10.21 12.32
N HIS A 155 -13.63 -9.58 11.16
CA HIS A 155 -14.81 -9.73 10.33
C HIS A 155 -14.90 -11.11 9.63
N ILE A 156 -13.81 -11.87 9.59
CA ILE A 156 -13.79 -13.23 9.03
C ILE A 156 -14.45 -14.17 10.05
N GLN A 157 -15.71 -14.49 9.79
CA GLN A 157 -16.42 -15.49 10.56
C GLN A 157 -15.89 -16.88 10.18
N ALA A 158 -15.23 -17.52 11.13
CA ALA A 158 -14.68 -18.88 10.99
C ALA A 158 -15.68 -19.93 11.45
#